data_107c3a08eb31574c726bf3440411c778
#
_entry.id   107c3a08eb31574c726bf3440411c778
#
_cell.length_a   1.000
_cell.length_b   1.000
_cell.length_c   1.000
_cell.angle_alpha   90.00
_cell.angle_beta   90.00
_cell.angle_gamma   90.00
#
_symmetry.space_group_name_H-M   'P 1'
#
loop_
_entity.id
_entity.type
_entity.pdbx_description
1 polymer ?
#
loop_
_entity_poly.entity_id
_entity_poly.type
_entity_poly.pdbx_seq_one_letter_code
_entity_poly.pdbx_strand_id
1 'polypeptide(L)'
;GVRDPFIVRSVIDGKFYIIATDLRIANGKGWTAAQMEGSTKIVIWCSKDLVHWSEPWTFETGVPGAGCAWAPEAVYDPEKEAYLVFWASMTKEAGDTAHKQRIYSSYTRDFKVFTSPEKYIEREHHVIDTTIVEENGVFYRFSKDETTKKVRMDRGTSLQGEFLSLIH
;
A
#
# COMPACT_ATOMS: atom_id res chain seq x y z
N GLY A 1 -5.55 13.34 10.72
CA GLY A 1 -6.39 12.13 10.90
C GLY A 1 -5.84 11.00 10.08
N VAL A 2 -6.27 9.78 10.39
CA VAL A 2 -5.83 8.59 9.66
C VAL A 2 -7.02 7.77 9.21
N ARG A 3 -6.81 6.98 8.13
CA ARG A 3 -7.79 6.07 7.54
C ARG A 3 -7.13 4.77 7.13
N ASP A 4 -7.96 3.80 6.80
CA ASP A 4 -7.57 2.52 6.21
C ASP A 4 -6.40 1.87 6.96
N PRO A 5 -6.54 1.66 8.28
CA PRO A 5 -5.46 1.06 9.08
C PRO A 5 -5.33 -0.42 8.74
N PHE A 6 -4.10 -0.85 8.53
CA PHE A 6 -3.72 -2.25 8.42
C PHE A 6 -2.83 -2.63 9.60
N ILE A 7 -3.07 -3.80 10.20
CA ILE A 7 -2.26 -4.31 11.29
C ILE A 7 -1.48 -5.54 10.83
N VAL A 8 -0.19 -5.59 11.18
CA VAL A 8 0.67 -6.73 10.90
C VAL A 8 1.48 -7.11 12.14
N ARG A 9 1.58 -8.42 12.41
CA ARG A 9 2.54 -8.94 13.36
C ARG A 9 3.82 -9.30 12.64
N SER A 10 4.91 -8.62 12.99
CA SER A 10 6.21 -8.85 12.38
C SER A 10 6.81 -10.20 12.81
N VAL A 11 7.13 -11.04 11.83
CA VAL A 11 7.86 -12.30 12.04
C VAL A 11 9.35 -12.06 12.30
N ILE A 12 9.86 -10.85 12.04
CA ILE A 12 11.26 -10.48 12.20
C ILE A 12 11.57 -10.13 13.65
N ASP A 13 10.71 -9.32 14.31
CA ASP A 13 10.95 -8.82 15.67
C ASP A 13 9.81 -9.10 16.67
N GLY A 14 8.75 -9.79 16.21
CA GLY A 14 7.61 -10.20 17.01
C GLY A 14 6.64 -9.08 17.41
N LYS A 15 6.92 -7.83 17.02
CA LYS A 15 6.06 -6.68 17.32
C LYS A 15 4.87 -6.58 16.38
N PHE A 16 3.89 -5.83 16.81
CA PHE A 16 2.75 -5.43 16.00
C PHE A 16 2.98 -4.02 15.44
N TYR A 17 2.65 -3.85 14.17
CA TYR A 17 2.68 -2.55 13.50
C TYR A 17 1.31 -2.22 12.95
N ILE A 18 0.87 -0.98 13.13
CA ILE A 18 -0.25 -0.40 12.40
C ILE A 18 0.34 0.55 11.37
N ILE A 19 -0.07 0.41 10.13
CA ILE A 19 0.22 1.34 9.04
C ILE A 19 -1.10 1.90 8.51
N ALA A 20 -1.15 3.19 8.21
CA ALA A 20 -2.41 3.84 7.85
C ALA A 20 -2.20 5.02 6.89
N THR A 21 -3.23 5.33 6.12
CA THR A 21 -3.31 6.52 5.28
C THR A 21 -3.33 7.80 6.14
N ASP A 22 -2.45 8.75 5.84
CA ASP A 22 -2.51 10.09 6.43
C ASP A 22 -3.55 10.93 5.69
N LEU A 23 -4.81 10.82 6.10
CA LEU A 23 -5.92 11.51 5.47
C LEU A 23 -7.01 11.88 6.47
N ARG A 24 -7.46 13.14 6.39
CA ARG A 24 -8.66 13.63 7.03
C ARG A 24 -9.53 14.37 6.02
N ILE A 25 -10.69 13.80 5.68
CA ILE A 25 -11.65 14.43 4.74
C ILE A 25 -12.49 15.51 5.42
N ALA A 26 -12.83 15.31 6.70
CA ALA A 26 -13.62 16.31 7.45
C ALA A 26 -12.88 17.66 7.46
N ASN A 27 -13.57 18.71 7.02
CA ASN A 27 -13.05 20.08 6.87
C ASN A 27 -11.92 20.20 5.81
N GLY A 28 -11.76 19.21 4.93
CA GLY A 28 -10.81 19.24 3.82
C GLY A 28 -11.44 19.82 2.54
N LYS A 29 -10.61 19.85 1.48
CA LYS A 29 -10.99 20.34 0.15
C LYS A 29 -11.74 19.29 -0.70
N GLY A 30 -12.15 18.16 -0.10
CA GLY A 30 -12.85 17.07 -0.76
C GLY A 30 -11.92 16.00 -1.38
N TRP A 31 -12.54 15.00 -2.00
CA TRP A 31 -11.84 13.80 -2.50
C TRP A 31 -10.86 14.07 -3.64
N THR A 32 -11.22 14.99 -4.56
CA THR A 32 -10.33 15.33 -5.68
C THR A 32 -9.02 15.93 -5.17
N ALA A 33 -9.09 16.90 -4.27
CA ALA A 33 -7.89 17.48 -3.67
C ALA A 33 -7.10 16.45 -2.85
N ALA A 34 -7.79 15.57 -2.12
CA ALA A 34 -7.15 14.51 -1.35
C ALA A 34 -6.37 13.52 -2.24
N GLN A 35 -6.81 13.28 -3.47
CA GLN A 35 -6.11 12.43 -4.43
C GLN A 35 -4.93 13.12 -5.12
N MET A 36 -5.07 14.42 -5.40
CA MET A 36 -4.14 15.15 -6.26
C MET A 36 -3.10 15.96 -5.49
N GLU A 37 -3.45 16.39 -4.28
CA GLU A 37 -2.67 17.29 -3.43
C GLU A 37 -2.64 16.82 -1.98
N GLY A 38 -2.88 15.53 -1.76
CA GLY A 38 -2.95 14.92 -0.43
C GLY A 38 -1.59 14.62 0.16
N SER A 39 -1.59 13.99 1.33
CA SER A 39 -0.37 13.50 1.96
C SER A 39 0.17 12.28 1.21
N THR A 40 1.47 12.28 0.96
CA THR A 40 2.24 11.16 0.40
C THR A 40 2.90 10.31 1.49
N LYS A 41 2.46 10.50 2.75
CA LYS A 41 3.00 9.81 3.93
C LYS A 41 2.11 8.66 4.37
N ILE A 42 2.74 7.65 4.89
CA ILE A 42 2.11 6.56 5.63
C ILE A 42 2.40 6.76 7.11
N VAL A 43 1.39 6.71 7.96
CA VAL A 43 1.52 6.84 9.42
C VAL A 43 1.69 5.46 10.03
N ILE A 44 2.64 5.32 10.95
CA ILE A 44 3.05 4.03 11.50
C ILE A 44 3.09 4.10 13.03
N TRP A 45 2.63 3.04 13.69
CA TRP A 45 2.78 2.79 15.13
C TRP A 45 3.32 1.39 15.34
N CYS A 46 3.95 1.16 16.48
CA CYS A 46 4.30 -0.19 16.91
C CYS A 46 3.85 -0.47 18.35
N SER A 47 3.63 -1.74 18.63
CA SER A 47 3.30 -2.27 19.96
C SER A 47 3.93 -3.64 20.16
N LYS A 48 4.19 -4.01 21.42
CA LYS A 48 4.61 -5.36 21.81
C LYS A 48 3.43 -6.22 22.27
N ASP A 49 2.31 -5.62 22.65
CA ASP A 49 1.23 -6.26 23.39
C ASP A 49 -0.18 -5.89 22.90
N LEU A 50 -0.30 -5.06 21.83
CA LEU A 50 -1.56 -4.53 21.28
C LEU A 50 -2.31 -3.55 22.21
N VAL A 51 -1.76 -3.26 23.39
CA VAL A 51 -2.35 -2.36 24.40
C VAL A 51 -1.58 -1.04 24.44
N HIS A 52 -0.26 -1.13 24.53
CA HIS A 52 0.62 0.03 24.61
C HIS A 52 1.26 0.28 23.24
N TRP A 53 0.92 1.40 22.64
CA TRP A 53 1.39 1.82 21.32
C TRP A 53 2.42 2.95 21.44
N SER A 54 3.39 2.93 20.55
CA SER A 54 4.35 4.04 20.43
C SER A 54 3.68 5.35 20.01
N GLU A 55 4.39 6.46 20.17
CA GLU A 55 4.09 7.65 19.38
C GLU A 55 4.19 7.30 17.87
N PRO A 56 3.34 7.90 17.04
CA PRO A 56 3.38 7.65 15.59
C PRO A 56 4.62 8.28 14.96
N TRP A 57 5.11 7.62 13.91
CA TRP A 57 6.04 8.24 12.98
C TRP A 57 5.48 8.13 11.56
N THR A 58 6.11 8.80 10.62
CA THR A 58 5.68 8.78 9.22
C THR A 58 6.79 8.27 8.32
N PHE A 59 6.40 7.53 7.30
CA PHE A 59 7.20 7.17 6.14
C PHE A 59 6.77 8.03 4.96
N GLU A 60 7.69 8.84 4.42
CA GLU A 60 7.48 9.55 3.16
C GLU A 60 7.73 8.58 2.00
N THR A 61 6.72 8.32 1.19
CA THR A 61 6.78 7.27 0.16
C THR A 61 7.74 7.56 -0.97
N GLY A 62 8.05 8.83 -1.24
CA GLY A 62 9.04 9.24 -2.22
C GLY A 62 8.67 8.95 -3.69
N VAL A 63 7.40 8.64 -3.98
CA VAL A 63 6.94 8.43 -5.35
C VAL A 63 6.90 9.78 -6.08
N PRO A 64 7.65 9.97 -7.18
CA PRO A 64 7.71 11.23 -7.88
C PRO A 64 6.35 11.67 -8.42
N GLY A 65 5.95 12.91 -8.10
CA GLY A 65 4.69 13.49 -8.58
C GLY A 65 3.42 12.83 -8.05
N ALA A 66 3.53 12.03 -6.97
CA ALA A 66 2.36 11.42 -6.34
C ALA A 66 1.47 12.47 -5.67
N GLY A 67 0.16 12.34 -5.85
CA GLY A 67 -0.83 13.18 -5.21
C GLY A 67 -1.37 12.62 -3.89
N CYS A 68 -1.05 11.38 -3.55
CA CYS A 68 -1.50 10.71 -2.33
C CYS A 68 -0.71 9.43 -2.05
N ALA A 69 -0.87 8.86 -0.83
CA ALA A 69 -0.48 7.50 -0.48
C ALA A 69 -1.62 6.86 0.34
N TRP A 70 -2.41 5.98 -0.28
CA TRP A 70 -3.66 5.49 0.28
C TRP A 70 -3.66 3.99 0.52
N ALA A 71 -4.40 3.59 1.57
CA ALA A 71 -4.67 2.21 1.94
C ALA A 71 -3.40 1.33 1.93
N PRO A 72 -2.38 1.67 2.74
CA PRO A 72 -1.17 0.88 2.82
C PRO A 72 -1.44 -0.47 3.49
N GLU A 73 -0.87 -1.52 2.91
CA GLU A 73 -0.81 -2.85 3.53
C GLU A 73 0.60 -3.41 3.46
N ALA A 74 0.85 -4.52 4.16
CA ALA A 74 2.15 -5.18 4.22
C ALA A 74 2.02 -6.69 4.18
N VAL A 75 2.87 -7.35 3.41
CA VAL A 75 2.98 -8.80 3.37
C VAL A 75 4.45 -9.22 3.52
N TYR A 76 4.71 -10.29 4.27
CA TYR A 76 6.07 -10.81 4.40
C TYR A 76 6.50 -11.51 3.12
N ASP A 77 7.68 -11.14 2.63
CA ASP A 77 8.33 -11.77 1.49
C ASP A 77 9.45 -12.68 2.01
N PRO A 78 9.29 -14.01 1.97
CA PRO A 78 10.32 -14.92 2.45
C PRO A 78 11.58 -14.93 1.57
N GLU A 79 11.49 -14.58 0.28
CA GLU A 79 12.63 -14.50 -0.62
C GLU A 79 13.54 -13.30 -0.31
N LYS A 80 12.94 -12.20 0.19
CA LYS A 80 13.66 -10.97 0.58
C LYS A 80 13.92 -10.89 2.08
N GLU A 81 13.33 -11.79 2.87
CA GLU A 81 13.33 -11.72 4.33
C GLU A 81 12.93 -10.32 4.85
N ALA A 82 11.92 -9.73 4.24
CA ALA A 82 11.47 -8.36 4.48
C ALA A 82 9.97 -8.25 4.22
N TYR A 83 9.37 -7.16 4.65
CA TYR A 83 7.97 -6.82 4.35
C TYR A 83 7.90 -6.00 3.06
N LEU A 84 7.11 -6.45 2.09
CA LEU A 84 6.63 -5.63 0.99
C LEU A 84 5.48 -4.78 1.53
N VAL A 85 5.70 -3.49 1.67
CA VAL A 85 4.66 -2.50 1.96
C VAL A 85 4.21 -1.90 0.65
N PHE A 86 2.90 -1.88 0.40
CA PHE A 86 2.33 -1.38 -0.84
C PHE A 86 1.13 -0.47 -0.57
N TRP A 87 0.91 0.49 -1.46
CA TRP A 87 -0.10 1.54 -1.32
C TRP A 87 -0.53 2.08 -2.69
N ALA A 88 -1.69 2.73 -2.76
CA ALA A 88 -2.15 3.40 -3.97
C ALA A 88 -1.68 4.86 -4.01
N SER A 89 -1.17 5.30 -5.15
CA SER A 89 -0.83 6.71 -5.41
C SER A 89 -1.38 7.18 -6.73
N MET A 90 -1.93 8.40 -6.74
CA MET A 90 -2.32 9.11 -7.94
C MET A 90 -1.08 9.72 -8.59
N THR A 91 -0.74 9.27 -9.79
CA THR A 91 0.46 9.70 -10.51
C THR A 91 0.13 10.00 -11.97
N LYS A 92 0.99 10.76 -12.63
CA LYS A 92 0.99 10.93 -14.08
C LYS A 92 2.39 10.65 -14.61
N GLU A 93 2.53 9.56 -15.34
CA GLU A 93 3.80 9.14 -15.95
C GLU A 93 3.92 9.65 -17.40
N ALA A 94 5.12 9.52 -17.96
CA ALA A 94 5.36 9.86 -19.35
C ALA A 94 4.48 9.01 -20.28
N GLY A 95 3.73 9.66 -21.16
CA GLY A 95 2.78 9.00 -22.06
C GLY A 95 1.34 8.93 -21.54
N ASP A 96 1.10 9.24 -20.27
CA ASP A 96 -0.25 9.30 -19.73
C ASP A 96 -1.01 10.53 -20.24
N THR A 97 -2.26 10.33 -20.65
CA THR A 97 -3.16 11.43 -21.01
C THR A 97 -3.76 12.10 -19.76
N ALA A 98 -3.92 11.34 -18.66
CA ALA A 98 -4.49 11.80 -17.39
C ALA A 98 -3.76 11.15 -16.21
N HIS A 99 -3.97 11.70 -15.02
CA HIS A 99 -3.54 11.05 -13.78
C HIS A 99 -4.27 9.72 -13.57
N LYS A 100 -3.57 8.74 -12.99
CA LYS A 100 -4.11 7.41 -12.73
C LYS A 100 -3.61 6.89 -11.38
N GLN A 101 -4.50 6.20 -10.63
CA GLN A 101 -4.12 5.45 -9.43
C GLN A 101 -3.37 4.18 -9.82
N ARG A 102 -2.20 4.01 -9.24
CA ARG A 102 -1.32 2.84 -9.37
C ARG A 102 -0.90 2.35 -8.00
N ILE A 103 -0.57 1.09 -7.88
CA ILE A 103 0.03 0.56 -6.64
C ILE A 103 1.54 0.65 -6.75
N TYR A 104 2.14 1.28 -5.75
CA TYR A 104 3.58 1.34 -5.51
C TYR A 104 3.94 0.50 -4.31
N SER A 105 5.20 0.12 -4.19
CA SER A 105 5.69 -0.68 -3.07
C SER A 105 7.12 -0.31 -2.70
N SER A 106 7.47 -0.60 -1.44
CA SER A 106 8.82 -0.54 -0.90
C SER A 106 9.03 -1.69 0.06
N TYR A 107 10.26 -2.15 0.21
CA TYR A 107 10.63 -3.14 1.21
C TYR A 107 11.10 -2.49 2.51
N THR A 108 10.79 -3.15 3.63
CA THR A 108 11.28 -2.78 4.95
C THR A 108 11.44 -4.00 5.83
N ARG A 109 12.39 -3.95 6.77
CA ARG A 109 12.57 -4.99 7.81
C ARG A 109 12.10 -4.55 9.19
N ASP A 110 11.93 -3.25 9.39
CA ASP A 110 11.70 -2.62 10.70
C ASP A 110 10.63 -1.53 10.72
N PHE A 111 9.98 -1.29 9.57
CA PHE A 111 9.01 -0.21 9.35
C PHE A 111 9.56 1.20 9.64
N LYS A 112 10.89 1.36 9.64
CA LYS A 112 11.59 2.65 9.81
C LYS A 112 12.41 3.00 8.58
N VAL A 113 13.15 2.02 8.05
CA VAL A 113 13.96 2.18 6.84
C VAL A 113 13.28 1.45 5.70
N PHE A 114 13.07 2.13 4.59
CA PHE A 114 12.39 1.61 3.41
C PHE A 114 13.30 1.73 2.19
N THR A 115 13.16 0.80 1.26
CA THR A 115 13.78 0.94 -0.06
C THR A 115 13.13 2.06 -0.86
N SER A 116 13.76 2.50 -1.95
CA SER A 116 13.09 3.39 -2.92
C SER A 116 11.80 2.77 -3.43
N PRO A 117 10.76 3.58 -3.69
CA PRO A 117 9.49 3.07 -4.19
C PRO A 117 9.62 2.55 -5.61
N GLU A 118 8.93 1.45 -5.88
CA GLU A 118 8.80 0.88 -7.22
C GLU A 118 7.32 0.74 -7.58
N LYS A 119 7.00 0.87 -8.87
CA LYS A 119 5.65 0.61 -9.36
C LYS A 119 5.39 -0.89 -9.29
N TYR A 120 4.34 -1.29 -8.55
CA TYR A 120 4.03 -2.68 -8.27
C TYR A 120 2.86 -3.21 -9.09
N ILE A 121 1.75 -2.45 -9.18
CA ILE A 121 0.62 -2.81 -10.03
C ILE A 121 0.22 -1.63 -10.88
N GLU A 122 0.16 -1.86 -12.18
CA GLU A 122 -0.46 -0.97 -13.14
C GLU A 122 -1.56 -1.70 -13.89
N ARG A 123 -2.68 -1.01 -14.11
CA ARG A 123 -3.81 -1.51 -14.88
C ARG A 123 -4.23 -0.46 -15.92
N GLU A 124 -5.11 -0.84 -16.81
CA GLU A 124 -5.75 0.09 -17.74
C GLU A 124 -6.51 1.18 -16.97
N HIS A 125 -7.27 0.77 -15.95
CA HIS A 125 -8.04 1.64 -15.08
C HIS A 125 -7.33 1.94 -13.75
N HIS A 126 -7.92 2.83 -12.95
CA HIS A 126 -7.46 3.14 -11.60
C HIS A 126 -7.48 1.88 -10.73
N VAL A 127 -6.37 1.58 -10.08
CA VAL A 127 -6.26 0.47 -9.12
C VAL A 127 -5.96 1.01 -7.73
N ILE A 128 -6.78 0.59 -6.75
CA ILE A 128 -6.65 0.95 -5.33
C ILE A 128 -6.99 -0.24 -4.43
N ASP A 129 -6.90 -0.07 -3.13
CA ASP A 129 -7.36 -1.00 -2.10
C ASP A 129 -6.88 -2.44 -2.38
N THR A 130 -5.56 -2.58 -2.53
CA THR A 130 -4.95 -3.89 -2.76
C THR A 130 -4.70 -4.59 -1.43
N THR A 131 -5.07 -5.87 -1.34
CA THR A 131 -4.70 -6.76 -0.24
C THR A 131 -4.06 -8.03 -0.78
N ILE A 132 -3.12 -8.61 -0.04
CA ILE A 132 -2.41 -9.83 -0.42
C ILE A 132 -2.46 -10.80 0.75
N VAL A 133 -2.86 -12.03 0.49
CA VAL A 133 -2.80 -13.14 1.44
C VAL A 133 -1.95 -14.26 0.86
N GLU A 134 -1.22 -14.96 1.72
CA GLU A 134 -0.44 -16.14 1.35
C GLU A 134 -1.13 -17.39 1.91
N GLU A 135 -1.25 -18.41 1.09
CA GLU A 135 -1.73 -19.74 1.50
C GLU A 135 -0.94 -20.83 0.77
N ASN A 136 -0.23 -21.66 1.51
CA ASN A 136 0.54 -22.80 1.00
C ASN A 136 1.53 -22.43 -0.12
N GLY A 137 2.24 -21.30 0.03
CA GLY A 137 3.23 -20.82 -0.92
C GLY A 137 2.62 -20.13 -2.15
N VAL A 138 1.32 -19.88 -2.15
CA VAL A 138 0.62 -19.13 -3.19
C VAL A 138 0.14 -17.80 -2.62
N PHE A 139 0.47 -16.72 -3.30
CA PHE A 139 0.00 -15.37 -2.99
C PHE A 139 -1.27 -15.08 -3.80
N TYR A 140 -2.33 -14.72 -3.10
CA TYR A 140 -3.59 -14.25 -3.69
C TYR A 140 -3.68 -12.74 -3.49
N ARG A 141 -3.79 -12.01 -4.60
CA ARG A 141 -3.82 -10.56 -4.61
C ARG A 141 -5.18 -10.09 -5.08
N PHE A 142 -5.86 -9.35 -4.22
CA PHE A 142 -7.14 -8.70 -4.52
C PHE A 142 -6.91 -7.21 -4.68
N SER A 143 -7.46 -6.61 -5.71
CA SER A 143 -7.38 -5.17 -5.93
C SER A 143 -8.70 -4.65 -6.49
N LYS A 144 -9.03 -3.42 -6.13
CA LYS A 144 -10.23 -2.76 -6.61
C LYS A 144 -9.93 -1.96 -7.87
N ASP A 145 -10.68 -2.23 -8.93
CA ASP A 145 -10.80 -1.32 -10.05
C ASP A 145 -11.73 -0.16 -9.64
N GLU A 146 -11.15 1.01 -9.41
CA GLU A 146 -11.92 2.18 -8.92
C GLU A 146 -12.80 2.78 -10.02
N THR A 147 -12.55 2.48 -11.29
CA THR A 147 -13.38 2.91 -12.41
C THR A 147 -14.65 2.07 -12.53
N THR A 148 -14.51 0.75 -12.54
CA THR A 148 -15.63 -0.19 -12.69
C THR A 148 -16.27 -0.60 -11.37
N LYS A 149 -15.62 -0.30 -10.23
CA LYS A 149 -16.00 -0.71 -8.86
C LYS A 149 -16.01 -2.23 -8.64
N LYS A 150 -15.29 -2.97 -9.47
CA LYS A 150 -15.14 -4.43 -9.34
C LYS A 150 -13.85 -4.78 -8.61
N VAL A 151 -13.86 -5.94 -7.95
CA VAL A 151 -12.67 -6.55 -7.37
C VAL A 151 -12.07 -7.52 -8.37
N ARG A 152 -10.77 -7.42 -8.57
CA ARG A 152 -9.96 -8.38 -9.34
C ARG A 152 -9.22 -9.29 -8.36
N MET A 153 -9.06 -10.54 -8.75
CA MET A 153 -8.25 -11.52 -8.04
C MET A 153 -7.17 -12.05 -8.97
N ASP A 154 -5.94 -11.96 -8.52
CA ASP A 154 -4.78 -12.55 -9.19
C ASP A 154 -4.09 -13.54 -8.25
N ARG A 155 -3.33 -14.51 -8.78
CA ARG A 155 -2.50 -15.41 -7.98
C ARG A 155 -1.09 -15.51 -8.54
N GLY A 156 -0.11 -15.69 -7.67
CA GLY A 156 1.29 -15.91 -8.03
C GLY A 156 2.03 -16.73 -6.97
N THR A 157 3.22 -17.20 -7.28
CA THR A 157 4.06 -17.97 -6.36
C THR A 157 5.21 -17.15 -5.79
N SER A 158 5.40 -15.93 -6.25
CA SER A 158 6.37 -14.95 -5.75
C SER A 158 5.76 -13.56 -5.78
N LEU A 159 6.06 -12.72 -4.79
CA LEU A 159 5.52 -11.35 -4.71
C LEU A 159 6.02 -10.44 -5.82
N GLN A 160 7.20 -10.69 -6.36
CA GLN A 160 7.79 -9.95 -7.49
C GLN A 160 7.66 -10.67 -8.83
N GLY A 161 7.08 -11.87 -8.82
CA GLY A 161 6.87 -12.67 -10.01
C GLY A 161 5.60 -12.30 -10.77
N GLU A 162 5.27 -13.13 -11.75
CA GLU A 162 4.04 -13.01 -12.51
C GLU A 162 2.83 -13.39 -11.66
N PHE A 163 1.77 -12.60 -11.76
CA PHE A 163 0.47 -12.88 -11.19
C PHE A 163 -0.54 -13.17 -12.30
N LEU A 164 -1.17 -14.35 -12.24
CA LEU A 164 -2.20 -14.76 -13.18
C LEU A 164 -3.57 -14.26 -12.70
N SER A 165 -4.29 -13.60 -13.58
CA SER A 165 -5.64 -13.12 -13.27
C SER A 165 -6.62 -14.29 -13.20
N LEU A 166 -7.45 -14.33 -12.16
CA LEU A 166 -8.43 -15.37 -11.92
C LEU A 166 -9.87 -14.88 -12.19
N ILE A 167 -10.17 -13.64 -11.75
CA ILE A 167 -11.49 -13.02 -11.93
C ILE A 167 -11.36 -11.52 -12.18
N HIS A 168 -12.33 -10.95 -12.88
CA HIS A 168 -12.41 -9.55 -13.28
C HIS A 168 -13.72 -8.92 -12.80
#